data_4340bd1de78afe21d12b87d4ce2265a2
#
_entry.id   4340bd1de78afe21d12b87d4ce2265a2
#
_cell.length_a   1.000
_cell.length_b   1.000
_cell.length_c   1.000
_cell.angle_alpha   90.00
_cell.angle_beta   90.00
_cell.angle_gamma   90.00
#
_symmetry.space_group_name_H-M   'P 1'
#
loop_
_entity.id
_entity.type
_entity.pdbx_description
1 polymer ?
#
loop_
_entity_poly.entity_id
_entity_poly.type
_entity_poly.pdbx_seq_one_letter_code
_entity_poly.pdbx_strand_id
1 'polypeptide(L)'
;MPDSNGPRDEAVRFFAERFGVSREVLDALTFTDRGDEIWACRSAPPPGIHSVRAPGLRALRRQGAGLKPTSTFLAALGDRITTSRVDLDRADLHRLLLGQRIPSQADVEDGHVALCFRGDVLGCGRIRGGLLQALIPTGRRRELLAALAAERRD
;
A
#
# COMPACT_ATOMS: atom_id res chain seq x y z
N MET A 1 -2.04 -14.41 -29.00
CA MET A 1 -1.91 -14.43 -27.53
C MET A 1 -2.69 -13.27 -26.94
N PRO A 2 -3.76 -13.54 -26.26
CA PRO A 2 -4.40 -12.44 -25.58
C PRO A 2 -3.44 -11.95 -24.51
N ASP A 3 -2.95 -10.77 -24.73
CA ASP A 3 -2.30 -10.06 -23.65
C ASP A 3 -3.38 -9.73 -22.64
N SER A 4 -3.54 -10.63 -21.69
CA SER A 4 -4.44 -10.39 -20.58
C SER A 4 -3.83 -9.34 -19.66
N ASN A 5 -3.67 -8.13 -20.19
CA ASN A 5 -3.18 -7.00 -19.44
C ASN A 5 -4.34 -6.18 -18.87
N GLY A 6 -5.39 -6.88 -18.44
CA GLY A 6 -6.47 -6.25 -17.72
C GLY A 6 -6.02 -5.76 -16.35
N PRO A 7 -6.80 -4.83 -15.74
CA PRO A 7 -6.45 -4.27 -14.43
C PRO A 7 -6.31 -5.33 -13.35
N ARG A 8 -7.10 -6.41 -13.45
CA ARG A 8 -7.01 -7.53 -12.51
C ARG A 8 -5.64 -8.20 -12.60
N ASP A 9 -5.17 -8.53 -13.80
CA ASP A 9 -3.90 -9.23 -13.98
C ASP A 9 -2.73 -8.36 -13.54
N GLU A 10 -2.76 -7.07 -13.83
CA GLU A 10 -1.75 -6.13 -13.37
C GLU A 10 -1.69 -6.09 -11.84
N ALA A 11 -2.84 -5.94 -11.18
CA ALA A 11 -2.94 -5.82 -9.74
C ALA A 11 -2.54 -7.12 -9.04
N VAL A 12 -3.06 -8.26 -9.51
CA VAL A 12 -2.74 -9.56 -8.92
C VAL A 12 -1.25 -9.84 -9.00
N ARG A 13 -0.65 -9.60 -10.16
CA ARG A 13 0.78 -9.81 -10.36
C ARG A 13 1.59 -8.91 -9.43
N PHE A 14 1.25 -7.63 -9.36
CA PHE A 14 1.96 -6.66 -8.54
C PHE A 14 1.95 -7.06 -7.06
N PHE A 15 0.78 -7.33 -6.50
CA PHE A 15 0.67 -7.65 -5.08
C PHE A 15 1.20 -9.05 -4.74
N ALA A 16 1.08 -10.01 -5.64
CA ALA A 16 1.64 -11.34 -5.43
C ALA A 16 3.17 -11.31 -5.48
N GLU A 17 3.75 -10.68 -6.48
CA GLU A 17 5.20 -10.67 -6.67
C GLU A 17 5.92 -9.74 -5.70
N ARG A 18 5.42 -8.53 -5.50
CA ARG A 18 6.10 -7.55 -4.65
C ARG A 18 5.80 -7.73 -3.17
N PHE A 19 4.57 -8.02 -2.82
CA PHE A 19 4.12 -8.04 -1.42
C PHE A 19 3.79 -9.43 -0.90
N GLY A 20 3.94 -10.46 -1.71
CA GLY A 20 3.72 -11.83 -1.28
C GLY A 20 2.29 -12.11 -0.83
N VAL A 21 1.31 -11.38 -1.38
CA VAL A 21 -0.10 -11.62 -1.07
C VAL A 21 -0.56 -12.87 -1.81
N SER A 22 -1.24 -13.77 -1.11
CA SER A 22 -1.68 -15.02 -1.70
C SER A 22 -2.73 -14.82 -2.80
N ARG A 23 -2.72 -15.72 -3.79
CA ARG A 23 -3.72 -15.69 -4.87
C ARG A 23 -5.13 -15.85 -4.32
N GLU A 24 -5.30 -16.61 -3.27
CA GLU A 24 -6.61 -16.82 -2.63
C GLU A 24 -7.18 -15.48 -2.13
N VAL A 25 -6.36 -14.67 -1.47
CA VAL A 25 -6.77 -13.34 -1.01
C VAL A 25 -7.12 -12.44 -2.18
N LEU A 26 -6.27 -12.44 -3.21
CA LEU A 26 -6.47 -11.57 -4.38
C LEU A 26 -7.66 -12.01 -5.23
N ASP A 27 -7.92 -13.31 -5.32
CA ASP A 27 -9.05 -13.84 -6.08
C ASP A 27 -10.41 -13.48 -5.46
N ALA A 28 -10.44 -13.19 -4.17
CA ALA A 28 -11.63 -12.71 -3.48
C ALA A 28 -11.95 -11.24 -3.77
N LEU A 29 -11.07 -10.54 -4.47
CA LEU A 29 -11.21 -9.12 -4.77
C LEU A 29 -11.59 -8.91 -6.23
N THR A 30 -12.40 -7.88 -6.47
CA THR A 30 -12.70 -7.39 -7.82
C THR A 30 -11.88 -6.12 -8.05
N PHE A 31 -11.10 -6.10 -9.12
CA PHE A 31 -10.30 -4.96 -9.50
C PHE A 31 -10.95 -4.23 -10.68
N THR A 32 -11.10 -2.92 -10.54
CA THR A 32 -11.76 -2.08 -11.54
C THR A 32 -10.81 -1.00 -12.02
N ASP A 33 -10.69 -0.87 -13.34
CA ASP A 33 -9.86 0.16 -13.97
C ASP A 33 -10.60 1.50 -13.98
N ARG A 34 -9.91 2.54 -13.55
CA ARG A 34 -10.42 3.92 -13.56
C ARG A 34 -9.36 4.89 -14.07
N GLY A 35 -8.94 4.70 -15.30
CA GLY A 35 -7.93 5.54 -15.94
C GLY A 35 -6.55 5.28 -15.32
N ASP A 36 -6.04 6.25 -14.58
CA ASP A 36 -4.73 6.13 -13.93
C ASP A 36 -4.75 5.31 -12.65
N GLU A 37 -5.93 4.82 -12.24
CA GLU A 37 -6.08 4.13 -10.97
C GLU A 37 -6.72 2.78 -11.15
N ILE A 38 -6.35 1.84 -10.27
CA ILE A 38 -7.02 0.55 -10.14
C ILE A 38 -7.64 0.48 -8.75
N TRP A 39 -8.94 0.24 -8.69
CA TRP A 39 -9.71 0.14 -7.46
C TRP A 39 -9.98 -1.33 -7.14
N ALA A 40 -10.08 -1.65 -5.85
CA ALA A 40 -10.34 -3.00 -5.38
C ALA A 40 -11.53 -3.02 -4.41
N CYS A 41 -12.40 -4.01 -4.55
CA CYS A 41 -13.47 -4.26 -3.59
C CYS A 41 -13.69 -5.78 -3.43
N ARG A 42 -14.34 -6.16 -2.34
CA ARG A 42 -14.58 -7.58 -2.03
C ARG A 42 -15.62 -8.23 -2.92
N SER A 43 -16.55 -7.44 -3.40
CA SER A 43 -17.62 -7.97 -4.24
C SER A 43 -17.98 -6.94 -5.30
N ALA A 44 -18.39 -7.41 -6.48
CA ALA A 44 -18.88 -6.53 -7.51
C ALA A 44 -20.16 -5.84 -7.01
N PRO A 45 -20.39 -4.55 -7.37
CA PRO A 45 -21.64 -3.89 -7.04
C PRO A 45 -22.82 -4.63 -7.67
N PRO A 46 -23.98 -4.69 -6.99
CA PRO A 46 -25.17 -5.33 -7.56
C PRO A 46 -25.54 -4.72 -8.90
N PRO A 47 -25.99 -5.53 -9.87
CA PRO A 47 -26.43 -5.00 -11.16
C PRO A 47 -27.57 -3.98 -10.98
N GLY A 48 -27.50 -2.88 -11.71
CA GLY A 48 -28.56 -1.85 -11.70
C GLY A 48 -28.35 -0.71 -10.71
N ILE A 49 -27.33 -0.77 -9.85
CA ILE A 49 -27.00 0.35 -8.98
C ILE A 49 -25.95 1.21 -9.68
N HIS A 50 -26.40 2.22 -10.40
CA HIS A 50 -25.52 3.11 -11.15
C HIS A 50 -24.97 4.29 -10.34
N SER A 51 -25.47 4.48 -9.13
CA SER A 51 -25.10 5.62 -8.29
C SER A 51 -23.97 5.35 -7.32
N VAL A 52 -23.44 4.11 -7.25
CA VAL A 52 -22.32 3.81 -6.38
C VAL A 52 -21.04 4.29 -7.04
N ARG A 53 -20.51 5.38 -6.51
CA ARG A 53 -19.20 5.88 -6.93
C ARG A 53 -18.15 4.91 -6.39
N ALA A 54 -17.40 4.28 -7.31
CA ALA A 54 -16.21 3.49 -7.01
C ALA A 54 -16.33 2.65 -5.74
N PRO A 55 -16.91 1.45 -5.83
CA PRO A 55 -16.95 0.57 -4.68
C PRO A 55 -15.52 0.17 -4.29
N GLY A 56 -15.20 0.27 -3.00
CA GLY A 56 -13.93 -0.22 -2.48
C GLY A 56 -12.88 0.85 -2.28
N LEU A 57 -11.62 0.43 -2.36
CA LEU A 57 -10.46 1.26 -2.12
C LEU A 57 -9.61 1.38 -3.37
N ARG A 58 -9.03 2.55 -3.56
CA ARG A 58 -8.00 2.72 -4.58
C ARG A 58 -6.79 1.88 -4.17
N ALA A 59 -6.43 0.91 -5.00
CA ALA A 59 -5.35 -0.03 -4.71
C ALA A 59 -4.03 0.40 -5.33
N LEU A 60 -4.06 0.83 -6.58
CA LEU A 60 -2.87 1.17 -7.34
C LEU A 60 -3.09 2.46 -8.14
N ARG A 61 -2.00 3.17 -8.35
CA ARG A 61 -1.93 4.29 -9.28
C ARG A 61 -0.88 3.99 -10.34
N ARG A 62 -1.20 4.27 -11.61
CA ARG A 62 -0.22 4.17 -12.67
C ARG A 62 0.63 5.44 -12.70
N GLN A 63 1.95 5.27 -12.62
CA GLN A 63 2.90 6.38 -12.69
C GLN A 63 4.00 6.02 -13.69
N GLY A 64 4.05 6.74 -14.80
CA GLY A 64 4.98 6.40 -15.87
C GLY A 64 4.77 4.98 -16.36
N ALA A 65 5.81 4.17 -16.36
CA ALA A 65 5.75 2.76 -16.75
C ALA A 65 5.44 1.84 -15.58
N GLY A 66 5.31 2.37 -14.35
CA GLY A 66 5.19 1.56 -13.15
C GLY A 66 3.86 1.73 -12.43
N LEU A 67 3.72 0.95 -11.36
CA LEU A 67 2.57 0.97 -10.48
C LEU A 67 3.00 1.41 -9.09
N LYS A 68 2.16 2.21 -8.45
CA LYS A 68 2.37 2.66 -7.07
C LYS A 68 1.19 2.20 -6.22
N PRO A 69 1.43 1.41 -5.15
CA PRO A 69 0.34 1.00 -4.26
C PRO A 69 -0.07 2.18 -3.37
N THR A 70 -1.33 2.19 -2.96
CA THR A 70 -1.81 3.20 -2.01
C THR A 70 -1.55 2.75 -0.58
N SER A 71 -1.27 3.72 0.29
CA SER A 71 -1.10 3.44 1.72
C SER A 71 -2.35 2.81 2.32
N THR A 72 -3.52 3.31 1.92
CA THR A 72 -4.80 2.81 2.42
C THR A 72 -5.01 1.34 2.09
N PHE A 73 -4.70 0.94 0.86
CA PHE A 73 -4.88 -0.45 0.46
C PHE A 73 -3.86 -1.38 1.13
N LEU A 74 -2.61 -0.96 1.25
CA LEU A 74 -1.60 -1.75 1.97
C LEU A 74 -2.01 -1.95 3.43
N ALA A 75 -2.51 -0.90 4.09
CA ALA A 75 -3.00 -1.01 5.46
C ALA A 75 -4.20 -1.98 5.56
N ALA A 76 -5.08 -1.97 4.57
CA ALA A 76 -6.22 -2.89 4.52
C ALA A 76 -5.78 -4.35 4.33
N LEU A 77 -4.74 -4.60 3.55
CA LEU A 77 -4.17 -5.94 3.39
C LEU A 77 -3.52 -6.43 4.68
N GLY A 78 -2.85 -5.54 5.40
CA GLY A 78 -2.27 -5.84 6.72
C GLY A 78 -1.30 -7.01 6.70
N ASP A 79 -1.51 -7.98 7.58
CA ASP A 79 -0.67 -9.17 7.72
C ASP A 79 -0.77 -10.16 6.55
N ARG A 80 -1.63 -9.92 5.58
CA ARG A 80 -1.63 -10.68 4.34
C ARG A 80 -0.46 -10.32 3.43
N ILE A 81 0.19 -9.20 3.69
CA ILE A 81 1.46 -8.83 3.08
C ILE A 81 2.56 -9.64 3.76
N THR A 82 3.26 -10.48 3.01
CA THR A 82 4.28 -11.38 3.57
C THR A 82 5.70 -11.01 3.19
N THR A 83 5.88 -10.18 2.16
CA THR A 83 7.21 -9.71 1.74
C THR A 83 7.20 -8.20 1.57
N SER A 84 8.37 -7.60 1.42
CA SER A 84 8.55 -6.16 1.26
C SER A 84 7.94 -5.37 2.43
N ARG A 85 8.11 -5.91 3.63
CA ARG A 85 7.71 -5.26 4.87
C ARG A 85 8.94 -4.65 5.52
N VAL A 86 8.80 -3.44 6.03
CA VAL A 86 9.84 -2.78 6.81
C VAL A 86 9.29 -2.50 8.19
N ASP A 87 9.83 -3.19 9.18
CA ASP A 87 9.44 -2.98 10.57
C ASP A 87 10.23 -1.80 11.13
N LEU A 88 9.52 -0.82 11.64
CA LEU A 88 10.10 0.43 12.13
C LEU A 88 10.04 0.47 13.65
N ASP A 89 11.10 1.01 14.26
CA ASP A 89 11.02 1.45 15.64
C ASP A 89 10.35 2.84 15.70
N ARG A 90 10.10 3.30 16.91
CA ARG A 90 9.43 4.59 17.12
C ARG A 90 10.21 5.77 16.55
N ALA A 91 11.55 5.76 16.72
CA ALA A 91 12.39 6.86 16.26
C ALA A 91 12.41 6.95 14.74
N ASP A 92 12.56 5.83 14.06
CA ASP A 92 12.57 5.80 12.60
C ASP A 92 11.19 6.15 12.00
N LEU A 93 10.13 5.64 12.61
CA LEU A 93 8.77 6.01 12.19
C LEU A 93 8.56 7.52 12.32
N HIS A 94 8.97 8.10 13.43
CA HIS A 94 8.84 9.55 13.65
C HIS A 94 9.56 10.35 12.57
N ARG A 95 10.79 9.95 12.24
CA ARG A 95 11.57 10.61 11.18
C ARG A 95 10.90 10.53 9.83
N LEU A 96 10.39 9.34 9.47
CA LEU A 96 9.70 9.14 8.20
C LEU A 96 8.42 9.98 8.12
N LEU A 97 7.67 10.05 9.22
CA LEU A 97 6.44 10.84 9.27
C LEU A 97 6.71 12.34 9.14
N LEU A 98 7.91 12.79 9.53
CA LEU A 98 8.35 14.16 9.32
C LEU A 98 8.82 14.44 7.88
N GLY A 99 8.83 13.42 7.04
CA GLY A 99 9.27 13.55 5.65
C GLY A 99 10.75 13.32 5.43
N GLN A 100 11.46 12.84 6.44
CA GLN A 100 12.90 12.56 6.32
C GLN A 100 13.11 11.22 5.63
N ARG A 101 14.23 11.09 4.92
CA ARG A 101 14.72 9.82 4.39
C ARG A 101 15.68 9.22 5.40
N ILE A 102 15.55 7.92 5.61
CA ILE A 102 16.42 7.20 6.55
C ILE A 102 17.11 6.03 5.84
N PRO A 103 18.28 5.58 6.31
CA PRO A 103 18.88 4.39 5.75
C PRO A 103 17.98 3.19 5.95
N SER A 104 17.82 2.40 4.90
CA SER A 104 17.08 1.15 4.99
C SER A 104 18.01 0.08 5.56
N GLN A 105 17.59 -0.55 6.64
CA GLN A 105 18.31 -1.69 7.24
C GLN A 105 17.63 -3.01 6.88
N ALA A 106 16.50 -2.95 6.19
CA ALA A 106 15.80 -4.14 5.78
C ALA A 106 16.50 -4.78 4.60
N ASP A 107 16.49 -6.09 4.57
CA ASP A 107 17.03 -6.89 3.46
C ASP A 107 15.97 -6.95 2.34
N VAL A 108 15.57 -5.79 1.88
CA VAL A 108 14.49 -5.62 0.89
C VAL A 108 15.04 -4.85 -0.30
N GLU A 109 14.72 -5.33 -1.49
CA GLU A 109 15.11 -4.68 -2.74
C GLU A 109 14.46 -3.30 -2.90
N ASP A 110 15.09 -2.45 -3.70
CA ASP A 110 14.53 -1.15 -4.06
C ASP A 110 13.12 -1.30 -4.62
N GLY A 111 12.27 -0.35 -4.32
CA GLY A 111 10.87 -0.32 -4.74
C GLY A 111 9.94 0.00 -3.58
N HIS A 112 8.65 -0.21 -3.80
CA HIS A 112 7.64 0.06 -2.79
C HIS A 112 7.64 -1.00 -1.69
N VAL A 113 7.40 -0.56 -0.46
CA VAL A 113 7.37 -1.42 0.72
C VAL A 113 6.17 -1.05 1.60
N ALA A 114 5.77 -1.99 2.45
CA ALA A 114 4.79 -1.74 3.49
C ALA A 114 5.53 -1.29 4.76
N LEU A 115 5.19 -0.12 5.26
CA LEU A 115 5.74 0.41 6.49
C LEU A 115 4.96 -0.16 7.67
N CYS A 116 5.64 -0.86 8.55
CA CYS A 116 5.01 -1.56 9.67
C CYS A 116 5.53 -1.03 11.00
N PHE A 117 4.62 -0.91 11.97
CA PHE A 117 4.94 -0.51 13.33
C PHE A 117 4.14 -1.36 14.30
N ARG A 118 4.84 -2.05 15.20
CA ARG A 118 4.22 -2.95 16.17
C ARG A 118 3.26 -3.97 15.54
N GLY A 119 3.65 -4.46 14.35
CA GLY A 119 2.85 -5.46 13.63
C GLY A 119 1.79 -4.91 12.71
N ASP A 120 1.45 -3.62 12.81
CA ASP A 120 0.45 -3.00 11.96
C ASP A 120 1.07 -2.36 10.73
N VAL A 121 0.44 -2.54 9.57
CA VAL A 121 0.82 -1.85 8.35
C VAL A 121 0.20 -0.45 8.37
N LEU A 122 1.06 0.56 8.37
CA LEU A 122 0.63 1.95 8.44
C LEU A 122 0.45 2.59 7.06
N GLY A 123 1.18 2.10 6.07
CA GLY A 123 1.10 2.67 4.74
C GLY A 123 2.25 2.26 3.85
N CYS A 124 2.43 3.01 2.78
CA CYS A 124 3.43 2.76 1.75
C CYS A 124 4.71 3.54 2.00
N GLY A 125 5.84 2.89 1.77
CA GLY A 125 7.13 3.53 1.68
C GLY A 125 7.81 3.15 0.39
N ARG A 126 8.99 3.71 0.16
CA ARG A 126 9.81 3.41 -1.01
C ARG A 126 11.27 3.40 -0.62
N ILE A 127 11.95 2.35 -1.05
CA ILE A 127 13.40 2.24 -0.92
C ILE A 127 14.02 2.58 -2.28
N ARG A 128 14.99 3.47 -2.26
CA ARG A 128 15.75 3.85 -3.44
C ARG A 128 17.19 4.13 -3.06
N GLY A 129 18.11 3.35 -3.62
CA GLY A 129 19.53 3.53 -3.33
C GLY A 129 19.85 3.38 -1.86
N GLY A 130 19.21 2.47 -1.15
CA GLY A 130 19.43 2.24 0.26
C GLY A 130 18.76 3.23 1.20
N LEU A 131 17.99 4.18 0.68
CA LEU A 131 17.23 5.16 1.47
C LEU A 131 15.75 4.84 1.46
N LEU A 132 15.13 4.88 2.62
CA LEU A 132 13.71 4.66 2.82
C LEU A 132 12.99 6.00 2.99
N GLN A 133 11.88 6.15 2.31
CA GLN A 133 11.01 7.33 2.38
C GLN A 133 9.56 6.90 2.60
N ALA A 134 8.82 7.62 3.43
CA ALA A 134 7.39 7.38 3.58
C ALA A 134 6.62 8.02 2.42
N LEU A 135 5.66 7.29 1.87
CA LEU A 135 4.73 7.78 0.85
C LEU A 135 3.31 7.82 1.41
N ILE A 136 3.19 8.07 2.70
CA ILE A 136 1.91 8.22 3.37
C ILE A 136 1.39 9.63 3.13
N PRO A 137 0.10 9.80 2.78
CA PRO A 137 -0.47 11.14 2.57
C PRO A 137 -0.30 12.05 3.78
N THR A 138 -0.12 13.34 3.52
CA THR A 138 0.18 14.35 4.55
C THR A 138 -0.80 14.35 5.71
N GLY A 139 -2.10 14.29 5.43
CA GLY A 139 -3.11 14.27 6.49
C GLY A 139 -2.97 13.05 7.39
N ARG A 140 -2.72 11.88 6.81
CA ARG A 140 -2.52 10.66 7.57
C ARG A 140 -1.22 10.70 8.38
N ARG A 141 -0.16 11.31 7.82
CA ARG A 141 1.09 11.49 8.57
C ARG A 141 0.89 12.33 9.81
N ARG A 142 0.09 13.39 9.71
CA ARG A 142 -0.24 14.25 10.86
C ARG A 142 -1.00 13.49 11.94
N GLU A 143 -1.96 12.66 11.54
CA GLU A 143 -2.72 11.83 12.48
C GLU A 143 -1.80 10.85 13.22
N LEU A 144 -0.90 10.20 12.49
CA LEU A 144 0.05 9.26 13.08
C LEU A 144 1.03 9.96 14.02
N LEU A 145 1.52 11.15 13.65
CA LEU A 145 2.38 11.95 14.52
C LEU A 145 1.66 12.32 15.81
N ALA A 146 0.41 12.72 15.71
CA ALA A 146 -0.40 13.05 16.89
C ALA A 146 -0.59 11.82 17.80
N ALA A 147 -0.85 10.67 17.20
CA ALA A 147 -0.99 9.42 17.95
C ALA A 147 0.30 9.06 18.70
N LEU A 148 1.46 9.19 18.04
CA LEU A 148 2.75 8.95 18.68
C LEU A 148 3.01 9.92 19.83
N ALA A 149 2.65 11.18 19.66
CA ALA A 149 2.81 12.20 20.71
C ALA A 149 1.93 11.91 21.93
N ALA A 150 0.69 11.42 21.69
CA ALA A 150 -0.22 11.05 22.76
C ALA A 150 0.30 9.88 23.60
N GLU A 151 0.94 8.88 22.96
CA GLU A 151 1.55 7.76 23.66
C GLU A 151 2.68 8.18 24.62
N ARG A 152 3.37 9.27 24.33
CA ARG A 152 4.45 9.77 25.19
C ARG A 152 3.95 10.37 26.49
N ARG A 153 2.69 10.76 26.55
CA ARG A 153 2.10 11.40 27.74
C ARG A 153 1.55 10.39 28.75
N ASP A 154 1.46 9.15 28.34
CA ASP A 154 1.04 8.05 29.20
C ASP A 154 2.30 7.38 29.80
#